data_174318f1dfeb4358bc74717c88f3dc22
#
_entry.id   174318f1dfeb4358bc74717c88f3dc22
#
_cell.length_a   1.000
_cell.length_b   1.000
_cell.length_c   1.000
_cell.angle_alpha   90.00
_cell.angle_beta   90.00
_cell.angle_gamma   90.00
#
_symmetry.space_group_name_H-M   'P 1'
#
loop_
_entity.id
_entity.type
_entity.pdbx_description
1 polymer ?
#
loop_
_entity_poly.entity_id
_entity_poly.type
_entity_poly.pdbx_seq_one_letter_code
_entity_poly.pdbx_strand_id
1 'polypeptide(L)'
;AFLWAQMEAADEINTRRIALWNRYNSAFEKFESQGKLRRPIVPERCDHNAHMYYILLPNLKKRTGFMDYLKSQGVGSVFHYVPLHSAPAAQKFSRYHGVMDITDQYSERLVRLPLWVGLDSDVDMVIAKVSDTLSYLDNDC
;
A
#
# COMPACT_ATOMS: atom_id res chain seq x y z
N ALA A 1 -9.72 1.95 28.23
CA ALA A 1 -10.60 3.09 27.91
C ALA A 1 -10.56 3.41 26.42
N PHE A 2 -9.37 3.73 25.83
CA PHE A 2 -9.28 4.18 24.43
C PHE A 2 -9.73 3.12 23.42
N LEU A 3 -9.26 1.87 23.54
CA LEU A 3 -9.66 0.76 22.68
C LEU A 3 -11.15 0.46 22.78
N TRP A 4 -11.72 0.53 23.97
CA TRP A 4 -13.16 0.32 24.18
C TRP A 4 -14.01 1.30 23.37
N ALA A 5 -13.69 2.60 23.44
CA ALA A 5 -14.40 3.62 22.68
C ALA A 5 -14.31 3.39 21.14
N GLN A 6 -13.15 2.90 20.66
CA GLN A 6 -13.02 2.54 19.24
C GLN A 6 -13.85 1.29 18.87
N MET A 7 -13.97 0.33 19.78
CA MET A 7 -14.81 -0.87 19.55
C MET A 7 -16.30 -0.53 19.44
N GLU A 8 -16.78 0.46 20.19
CA GLU A 8 -18.18 0.93 20.10
C GLU A 8 -18.50 1.54 18.71
N ALA A 9 -17.49 2.09 18.02
CA ALA A 9 -17.61 2.67 16.68
C ALA A 9 -17.03 1.75 15.57
N ALA A 10 -16.75 0.47 15.86
CA ALA A 10 -16.00 -0.41 14.95
C ALA A 10 -16.69 -0.57 13.58
N ASP A 11 -18.00 -0.71 13.55
CA ASP A 11 -18.77 -0.91 12.31
C ASP A 11 -18.74 0.36 11.43
N GLU A 12 -18.87 1.54 12.03
CA GLU A 12 -18.76 2.82 11.32
C GLU A 12 -17.34 3.00 10.77
N ILE A 13 -16.32 2.75 11.60
CA ILE A 13 -14.91 2.85 11.21
C ILE A 13 -14.60 1.92 10.03
N ASN A 14 -15.04 0.67 10.10
CA ASN A 14 -14.81 -0.30 9.03
C ASN A 14 -15.56 0.08 7.75
N THR A 15 -16.81 0.51 7.84
CA THR A 15 -17.60 0.96 6.69
C THR A 15 -16.91 2.11 5.96
N ARG A 16 -16.47 3.13 6.68
CA ARG A 16 -15.75 4.28 6.09
C ARG A 16 -14.42 3.88 5.47
N ARG A 17 -13.65 3.01 6.13
CA ARG A 17 -12.38 2.50 5.59
C ARG A 17 -12.57 1.67 4.32
N ILE A 18 -13.60 0.82 4.27
CA ILE A 18 -13.95 0.04 3.08
C ILE A 18 -14.35 0.98 1.93
N ALA A 19 -15.12 2.02 2.20
CA ALA A 19 -15.48 3.01 1.19
C ALA A 19 -14.25 3.70 0.58
N LEU A 20 -13.29 4.15 1.41
CA LEU A 20 -12.03 4.74 0.96
C LEU A 20 -11.17 3.75 0.18
N TRP A 21 -11.09 2.51 0.65
CA TRP A 21 -10.37 1.42 -0.01
C TRP A 21 -10.93 1.16 -1.42
N ASN A 22 -12.25 1.11 -1.55
CA ASN A 22 -12.93 0.90 -2.83
C ASN A 22 -12.68 2.09 -3.79
N ARG A 23 -12.62 3.33 -3.30
CA ARG A 23 -12.26 4.50 -4.13
C ARG A 23 -10.87 4.36 -4.73
N TYR A 24 -9.87 3.99 -3.93
CA TYR A 24 -8.52 3.68 -4.44
C TYR A 24 -8.55 2.54 -5.46
N ASN A 25 -9.23 1.44 -5.12
CA ASN A 25 -9.25 0.26 -5.95
C ASN A 25 -9.85 0.53 -7.33
N SER A 26 -10.94 1.29 -7.41
CA SER A 26 -11.54 1.69 -8.67
C SER A 26 -10.67 2.69 -9.46
N ALA A 27 -10.08 3.68 -8.77
CA ALA A 27 -9.27 4.71 -9.43
C ALA A 27 -7.99 4.14 -10.07
N PHE A 28 -7.42 3.07 -9.49
CA PHE A 28 -6.16 2.51 -9.98
C PHE A 28 -6.32 1.33 -10.95
N GLU A 29 -7.53 0.92 -11.26
CA GLU A 29 -7.82 -0.15 -12.23
C GLU A 29 -7.18 0.10 -13.60
N LYS A 30 -7.27 1.32 -14.11
CA LYS A 30 -6.66 1.72 -15.38
C LYS A 30 -5.13 1.57 -15.39
N PHE A 31 -4.47 1.79 -14.26
CA PHE A 31 -3.01 1.66 -14.17
C PHE A 31 -2.58 0.20 -14.05
N GLU A 32 -3.40 -0.63 -13.43
CA GLU A 32 -3.19 -2.08 -13.40
C GLU A 32 -3.33 -2.69 -14.81
N SER A 33 -4.36 -2.30 -15.58
CA SER A 33 -4.53 -2.76 -16.96
C SER A 33 -3.39 -2.32 -17.90
N GLN A 34 -2.69 -1.24 -17.55
CA GLN A 34 -1.49 -0.77 -18.24
C GLN A 34 -0.19 -1.44 -17.73
N GLY A 35 -0.26 -2.34 -16.74
CA GLY A 35 0.91 -3.01 -16.18
C GLY A 35 1.79 -2.13 -15.28
N LYS A 36 1.34 -0.93 -14.89
CA LYS A 36 2.12 0.03 -14.09
C LYS A 36 2.17 -0.32 -12.61
N LEU A 37 1.16 -1.01 -12.13
CA LEU A 37 1.06 -1.50 -10.76
C LEU A 37 0.20 -2.75 -10.70
N ARG A 38 0.14 -3.40 -9.54
CA ARG A 38 -0.86 -4.41 -9.20
C ARG A 38 -1.61 -3.97 -7.95
N ARG A 39 -2.93 -4.01 -8.00
CA ARG A 39 -3.82 -3.71 -6.86
C ARG A 39 -3.86 -4.87 -5.86
N PRO A 40 -4.35 -4.65 -4.62
CA PRO A 40 -4.61 -5.72 -3.68
C PRO A 40 -5.65 -6.71 -4.21
N ILE A 41 -5.44 -7.99 -3.95
CA ILE A 41 -6.41 -9.03 -4.27
C ILE A 41 -7.09 -9.44 -2.96
N VAL A 42 -8.40 -9.28 -2.90
CA VAL A 42 -9.23 -9.82 -1.82
C VAL A 42 -9.90 -11.09 -2.35
N PRO A 43 -9.62 -12.26 -1.79
CA PRO A 43 -10.30 -13.49 -2.22
C PRO A 43 -11.81 -13.40 -1.98
N GLU A 44 -12.62 -13.98 -2.89
CA GLU A 44 -14.08 -13.92 -2.83
C GLU A 44 -14.70 -14.44 -1.51
N ARG A 45 -13.97 -15.30 -0.81
CA ARG A 45 -14.42 -15.89 0.46
C ARG A 45 -13.95 -15.11 1.70
N CYS A 46 -13.35 -13.93 1.49
CA CYS A 46 -12.76 -13.14 2.57
C CYS A 46 -13.46 -11.79 2.68
N ASP A 47 -13.97 -11.51 3.87
CA ASP A 47 -14.36 -10.17 4.28
C ASP A 47 -13.13 -9.48 4.86
N HIS A 48 -12.81 -8.28 4.34
CA HIS A 48 -11.68 -7.51 4.84
C HIS A 48 -12.14 -6.24 5.54
N ASN A 49 -11.34 -5.76 6.48
CA ASN A 49 -11.63 -4.55 7.25
C ASN A 49 -10.93 -3.29 6.70
N ALA A 50 -10.33 -3.37 5.51
CA ALA A 50 -9.61 -2.28 4.87
C ALA A 50 -8.60 -1.59 5.81
N HIS A 51 -7.83 -2.34 6.61
CA HIS A 51 -6.87 -1.75 7.54
C HIS A 51 -5.69 -1.06 6.85
N MET A 52 -5.42 -1.40 5.58
CA MET A 52 -4.46 -0.75 4.70
C MET A 52 -4.89 -0.83 3.24
N TYR A 53 -4.41 0.11 2.42
CA TYR A 53 -4.38 -0.02 0.97
C TYR A 53 -2.94 -0.01 0.50
N TYR A 54 -2.57 -0.94 -0.36
CA TYR A 54 -1.22 -1.04 -0.92
C TYR A 54 -1.26 -1.24 -2.43
N ILE A 55 -0.17 -0.89 -3.09
CA ILE A 55 0.08 -1.21 -4.49
C ILE A 55 1.42 -1.93 -4.62
N LEU A 56 1.55 -2.79 -5.62
CA LEU A 56 2.83 -3.40 -5.99
C LEU A 56 3.33 -2.75 -7.27
N LEU A 57 4.48 -2.13 -7.20
CA LEU A 57 5.16 -1.55 -8.36
C LEU A 57 6.02 -2.59 -9.08
N PRO A 58 6.47 -2.35 -10.33
CA PRO A 58 7.20 -3.35 -11.10
C PRO A 58 8.50 -3.84 -10.46
N ASN A 59 9.24 -2.96 -9.79
CA ASN A 59 10.52 -3.27 -9.15
C ASN A 59 10.89 -2.24 -8.06
N LEU A 60 12.00 -2.50 -7.35
CA LEU A 60 12.52 -1.64 -6.28
C LEU A 60 12.84 -0.21 -6.76
N LYS A 61 13.42 -0.05 -7.95
CA LYS A 61 13.77 1.28 -8.50
C LYS A 61 12.51 2.13 -8.68
N LYS A 62 11.47 1.56 -9.32
CA LYS A 62 10.18 2.25 -9.51
C LYS A 62 9.48 2.53 -8.17
N ARG A 63 9.56 1.60 -7.21
CA ARG A 63 9.02 1.83 -5.86
C ARG A 63 9.69 3.02 -5.17
N THR A 64 11.01 3.06 -5.18
CA THR A 64 11.76 4.12 -4.52
C THR A 64 11.46 5.48 -5.17
N GLY A 65 11.56 5.57 -6.49
CA GLY A 65 11.22 6.79 -7.23
C GLY A 65 9.76 7.24 -7.01
N PHE A 66 8.83 6.29 -6.94
CA PHE A 66 7.43 6.57 -6.64
C PHE A 66 7.25 7.22 -5.26
N MET A 67 7.87 6.63 -4.23
CA MET A 67 7.77 7.16 -2.87
C MET A 67 8.42 8.54 -2.72
N ASP A 68 9.58 8.75 -3.34
CA ASP A 68 10.31 10.02 -3.29
C ASP A 68 9.53 11.13 -4.01
N TYR A 69 9.01 10.85 -5.21
CA TYR A 69 8.22 11.81 -5.95
C TYR A 69 6.89 12.13 -5.24
N LEU A 70 6.17 11.12 -4.78
CA LEU A 70 4.91 11.31 -4.06
C LEU A 70 5.11 12.12 -2.77
N LYS A 71 6.21 11.89 -2.06
CA LYS A 71 6.61 12.69 -0.90
C LYS A 71 6.86 14.15 -1.26
N SER A 72 7.51 14.44 -2.41
CA SER A 72 7.73 15.81 -2.89
C SER A 72 6.40 16.52 -3.21
N GLN A 73 5.34 15.75 -3.51
CA GLN A 73 4.01 16.26 -3.74
C GLN A 73 3.17 16.41 -2.43
N GLY A 74 3.80 16.21 -1.27
CA GLY A 74 3.16 16.35 0.04
C GLY A 74 2.35 15.14 0.51
N VAL A 75 2.42 14.00 -0.19
CA VAL A 75 1.73 12.77 0.21
C VAL A 75 2.71 11.76 0.76
N GLY A 76 2.53 11.38 2.03
CA GLY A 76 3.33 10.36 2.70
C GLY A 76 2.90 8.95 2.26
N SER A 77 3.84 8.16 1.78
CA SER A 77 3.68 6.73 1.54
C SER A 77 4.83 5.97 2.19
N VAL A 78 4.62 4.69 2.48
CA VAL A 78 5.62 3.88 3.15
C VAL A 78 5.73 2.50 2.50
N PHE A 79 6.95 1.95 2.44
CA PHE A 79 7.12 0.53 2.14
C PHE A 79 6.61 -0.30 3.33
N HIS A 80 6.43 -1.62 3.14
CA HIS A 80 5.88 -2.40 4.24
C HIS A 80 6.93 -2.63 5.33
N TYR A 81 7.73 -3.64 5.23
CA TYR A 81 8.82 -3.91 6.20
C TYR A 81 9.99 -4.56 5.51
N VAL A 82 11.16 -4.46 6.12
CA VAL A 82 12.30 -5.32 5.75
C VAL A 82 11.93 -6.76 6.14
N PRO A 83 12.09 -7.75 5.25
CA PRO A 83 11.79 -9.14 5.57
C PRO A 83 12.59 -9.62 6.78
N LEU A 84 11.95 -10.39 7.65
CA LEU A 84 12.62 -10.84 8.89
C LEU A 84 13.88 -11.65 8.60
N HIS A 85 13.86 -12.53 7.59
CA HIS A 85 14.99 -13.39 7.26
C HIS A 85 16.23 -12.61 6.80
N SER A 86 16.08 -11.42 6.22
CA SER A 86 17.17 -10.55 5.78
C SER A 86 17.54 -9.45 6.78
N ALA A 87 16.73 -9.27 7.84
CA ALA A 87 17.00 -8.28 8.86
C ALA A 87 18.28 -8.63 9.67
N PRO A 88 19.18 -7.68 9.99
CA PRO A 88 20.45 -7.95 10.66
C PRO A 88 20.33 -8.74 11.96
N ALA A 89 19.29 -8.50 12.75
CA ALA A 89 19.03 -9.23 13.99
C ALA A 89 18.59 -10.67 13.70
N ALA A 90 17.71 -10.87 12.72
CA ALA A 90 17.26 -12.22 12.39
C ALA A 90 18.37 -13.09 11.80
N GLN A 91 19.27 -12.52 11.01
CA GLN A 91 20.45 -13.24 10.51
C GLN A 91 21.35 -13.76 11.63
N LYS A 92 21.38 -13.09 12.79
CA LYS A 92 22.18 -13.50 13.95
C LYS A 92 21.47 -14.51 14.85
N PHE A 93 20.15 -14.40 14.98
CA PHE A 93 19.41 -15.08 16.05
C PHE A 93 18.30 -16.00 15.55
N SER A 94 18.03 -16.05 14.24
CA SER A 94 16.98 -16.90 13.68
C SER A 94 17.46 -17.77 12.54
N ARG A 95 16.61 -18.71 12.15
CA ARG A 95 16.81 -19.58 10.98
C ARG A 95 15.54 -19.55 10.14
N TYR A 96 15.71 -19.67 8.84
CA TYR A 96 14.61 -19.86 7.90
C TYR A 96 14.94 -21.03 6.97
N HIS A 97 13.93 -21.61 6.35
CA HIS A 97 14.08 -22.77 5.47
C HIS A 97 13.94 -22.37 4.01
N GLY A 98 14.87 -22.81 3.16
CA GLY A 98 14.80 -22.62 1.72
C GLY A 98 15.08 -21.19 1.26
N VAL A 99 14.54 -20.83 0.11
CA VAL A 99 14.70 -19.52 -0.53
C VAL A 99 13.44 -18.67 -0.28
N MET A 100 13.61 -17.40 -0.02
CA MET A 100 12.52 -16.47 0.34
C MET A 100 12.22 -15.47 -0.79
N ASP A 101 12.44 -15.86 -2.05
CA ASP A 101 12.33 -15.00 -3.25
C ASP A 101 10.98 -14.27 -3.34
N ILE A 102 9.89 -14.96 -3.03
CA ILE A 102 8.55 -14.34 -3.06
C ILE A 102 8.45 -13.22 -2.01
N THR A 103 8.96 -13.47 -0.80
CA THR A 103 8.95 -12.47 0.28
C THR A 103 9.79 -11.25 -0.10
N ASP A 104 10.99 -11.48 -0.66
CA ASP A 104 11.88 -10.41 -1.10
C ASP A 104 11.26 -9.58 -2.23
N GLN A 105 10.79 -10.22 -3.28
CA GLN A 105 10.13 -9.54 -4.41
C GLN A 105 8.95 -8.68 -3.97
N TYR A 106 8.10 -9.19 -3.09
CA TYR A 106 6.94 -8.42 -2.62
C TYR A 106 7.35 -7.27 -1.71
N SER A 107 8.30 -7.47 -0.81
CA SER A 107 8.78 -6.41 0.08
C SER A 107 9.45 -5.27 -0.67
N GLU A 108 10.15 -5.57 -1.76
CA GLU A 108 10.81 -4.59 -2.61
C GLU A 108 9.85 -3.76 -3.46
N ARG A 109 8.66 -4.26 -3.71
CA ARG A 109 7.70 -3.67 -4.66
C ARG A 109 6.51 -3.00 -3.99
N LEU A 110 6.22 -3.34 -2.74
CA LEU A 110 5.02 -2.91 -2.03
C LEU A 110 5.16 -1.48 -1.49
N VAL A 111 4.13 -0.67 -1.76
CA VAL A 111 3.93 0.66 -1.18
C VAL A 111 2.55 0.72 -0.54
N ARG A 112 2.49 1.17 0.70
CA ARG A 112 1.24 1.47 1.38
C ARG A 112 0.87 2.93 1.16
N LEU A 113 -0.37 3.18 0.78
CA LEU A 113 -0.94 4.50 0.65
C LEU A 113 -1.67 4.92 1.94
N PRO A 114 -1.85 6.22 2.17
CA PRO A 114 -2.61 6.72 3.31
C PRO A 114 -4.02 6.14 3.35
N LEU A 115 -4.43 5.59 4.49
CA LEU A 115 -5.80 5.10 4.69
C LEU A 115 -6.18 5.19 6.18
N TRP A 116 -7.06 6.14 6.51
CA TRP A 116 -7.66 6.30 7.85
C TRP A 116 -9.01 6.99 7.72
N VAL A 117 -9.83 6.93 8.75
CA VAL A 117 -11.23 7.43 8.74
C VAL A 117 -11.33 8.94 8.47
N GLY A 118 -10.32 9.73 8.76
CA GLY A 118 -10.32 11.18 8.48
C GLY A 118 -9.85 11.58 7.07
N LEU A 119 -9.61 10.60 6.16
CA LEU A 119 -9.13 10.87 4.81
C LEU A 119 -10.25 11.22 3.81
N ASP A 120 -11.50 11.19 4.22
CA ASP A 120 -12.66 11.31 3.31
C ASP A 120 -12.59 12.57 2.42
N SER A 121 -12.16 13.70 2.97
CA SER A 121 -12.03 14.98 2.24
C SER A 121 -10.83 15.01 1.28
N ASP A 122 -9.78 14.24 1.58
CA ASP A 122 -8.49 14.36 0.90
C ASP A 122 -8.18 13.20 -0.03
N VAL A 123 -8.99 12.13 -0.02
CA VAL A 123 -8.70 10.92 -0.79
C VAL A 123 -8.62 11.19 -2.29
N ASP A 124 -9.41 12.10 -2.84
CA ASP A 124 -9.34 12.45 -4.27
C ASP A 124 -8.05 13.18 -4.62
N MET A 125 -7.58 14.05 -3.73
CA MET A 125 -6.27 14.68 -3.88
C MET A 125 -5.15 13.63 -3.86
N VAL A 126 -5.20 12.67 -2.94
CA VAL A 126 -4.23 11.57 -2.89
C VAL A 126 -4.27 10.73 -4.17
N ILE A 127 -5.47 10.37 -4.66
CA ILE A 127 -5.65 9.63 -5.91
C ILE A 127 -5.05 10.40 -7.10
N ALA A 128 -5.29 11.70 -7.18
CA ALA A 128 -4.73 12.54 -8.24
C ALA A 128 -3.20 12.54 -8.18
N LYS A 129 -2.61 12.79 -7.01
CA LYS A 129 -1.16 12.80 -6.82
C LYS A 129 -0.50 11.45 -7.12
N VAL A 130 -1.12 10.34 -6.74
CA VAL A 130 -0.65 8.99 -7.09
C VAL A 130 -0.71 8.77 -8.61
N SER A 131 -1.78 9.20 -9.26
CA SER A 131 -1.96 9.09 -10.71
C SER A 131 -0.91 9.89 -11.48
N ASP A 132 -0.63 11.13 -11.04
CA ASP A 132 0.41 11.99 -11.61
C ASP A 132 1.79 11.37 -11.43
N THR A 133 2.06 10.81 -10.25
CA THR A 133 3.32 10.13 -9.94
C THR A 133 3.56 8.92 -10.85
N LEU A 134 2.53 8.08 -11.06
CA LEU A 134 2.61 6.92 -11.96
C LEU A 134 2.85 7.35 -13.42
N SER A 135 2.27 8.47 -13.83
CA SER A 135 2.45 9.01 -15.18
C SER A 135 3.85 9.63 -15.36
N TYR A 136 4.36 10.31 -14.35
CA TYR A 136 5.70 10.88 -14.35
C TYR A 136 6.79 9.81 -14.51
N LEU A 137 6.69 8.73 -13.73
CA LEU A 137 7.68 7.65 -13.71
C LEU A 137 7.77 6.84 -15.03
N ASP A 138 6.79 6.93 -15.90
CA ASP A 138 6.86 6.31 -17.22
C ASP A 138 7.71 7.09 -18.20
N ASN A 139 7.82 8.40 -18.00
CA ASN A 139 8.58 9.29 -18.87
C ASN A 139 10.07 9.34 -18.52
N ASP A 140 10.44 8.80 -17.35
CA ASP A 140 11.82 8.82 -16.79
C ASP A 140 12.56 7.47 -16.99
N CYS A 141 12.21 6.69 -18.02
CA CYS A 141 12.87 5.41 -18.38
C CYS A 141 13.65 5.50 -19.66
#